data_22f85c10c7539aaa11a8d728ba2c12bc
#
_entry.id   22f85c10c7539aaa11a8d728ba2c12bc
#
_cell.length_a   1.000
_cell.length_b   1.000
_cell.length_c   1.000
_cell.angle_alpha   90.00
_cell.angle_beta   90.00
_cell.angle_gamma   90.00
#
_symmetry.space_group_name_H-M   'P 1'
#
loop_
_entity.id
_entity.type
_entity.pdbx_description
1 polymer ?
#
loop_
_entity_poly.entity_id
_entity_poly.type
_entity_poly.pdbx_seq_one_letter_code
_entity_poly.pdbx_strand_id
1 'polypeptide(L)'
;MEVVKPVKRNVLLNPGPATTSDAVKYAQIIPDICPREQAFVDVMANVRKDLVKVVHGDPEKYSAVIFTGSGTIIQDVLVNSLVPEGKKICVINNGAYAARMVDIAGHYHIPCINLESDNTKLPDLNFIRSAIEKDQDIAVVVAVHHETGTGVLNPIREIGQIAHDNNCVFVV
;
A
#
# COMPACT_ATOMS: atom_id res chain seq x y z
N MET A 1 23.28 -22.39 -28.33
CA MET A 1 22.37 -21.93 -27.24
C MET A 1 22.77 -22.69 -26.00
N GLU A 2 23.30 -22.01 -25.00
CA GLU A 2 23.54 -22.63 -23.70
C GLU A 2 22.17 -23.01 -23.11
N VAL A 3 22.03 -24.29 -22.74
CA VAL A 3 20.79 -24.77 -22.11
C VAL A 3 20.74 -24.17 -20.69
N VAL A 4 19.89 -23.20 -20.51
CA VAL A 4 19.67 -22.58 -19.20
C VAL A 4 19.13 -23.65 -18.26
N LYS A 5 19.90 -23.99 -17.22
CA LYS A 5 19.50 -25.00 -16.25
C LYS A 5 18.31 -24.48 -15.42
N PRO A 6 17.28 -25.33 -15.18
CA PRO A 6 16.17 -24.93 -14.35
C PRO A 6 16.65 -24.54 -12.94
N VAL A 7 16.13 -23.45 -12.42
CA VAL A 7 16.45 -23.01 -11.05
C VAL A 7 15.69 -23.88 -10.06
N LYS A 8 16.41 -24.44 -9.07
CA LYS A 8 15.76 -25.19 -7.99
C LYS A 8 14.71 -24.29 -7.30
N ARG A 9 13.48 -24.78 -7.23
CA ARG A 9 12.39 -24.08 -6.57
C ARG A 9 12.14 -24.64 -5.18
N ASN A 10 12.13 -23.76 -4.19
CA ASN A 10 11.49 -24.04 -2.92
C ASN A 10 10.07 -23.43 -2.95
N VAL A 11 9.08 -24.20 -2.53
CA VAL A 11 7.71 -23.69 -2.40
C VAL A 11 7.61 -22.94 -1.05
N LEU A 12 7.31 -21.66 -1.11
CA LEU A 12 7.08 -20.83 0.07
C LEU A 12 5.58 -20.88 0.40
N LEU A 13 5.26 -21.27 1.64
CA LEU A 13 3.87 -21.37 2.14
C LEU A 13 3.53 -20.23 3.11
N ASN A 14 4.06 -19.06 2.86
CA ASN A 14 3.82 -17.83 3.62
C ASN A 14 3.09 -16.80 2.74
N PRO A 15 2.41 -15.81 3.32
CA PRO A 15 1.67 -14.80 2.56
C PRO A 15 2.57 -13.87 1.74
N GLY A 16 3.86 -13.85 2.03
CA GLY A 16 4.88 -13.09 1.31
C GLY A 16 6.25 -13.20 2.02
N PRO A 17 7.35 -13.23 1.26
CA PRO A 17 7.46 -13.27 -0.20
C PRO A 17 6.92 -14.56 -0.82
N ALA A 18 6.40 -14.47 -2.05
CA ALA A 18 5.88 -15.61 -2.80
C ALA A 18 6.96 -16.30 -3.63
N THR A 19 6.73 -17.58 -3.96
CA THR A 19 7.58 -18.32 -4.91
C THR A 19 7.45 -17.73 -6.31
N THR A 20 8.56 -17.23 -6.86
CA THR A 20 8.59 -16.67 -8.21
C THR A 20 8.84 -17.73 -9.28
N SER A 21 8.36 -17.50 -10.50
CA SER A 21 8.64 -18.35 -11.67
C SER A 21 10.09 -18.19 -12.14
N ASP A 22 10.55 -19.14 -12.99
CA ASP A 22 11.88 -19.05 -13.59
C ASP A 22 11.99 -17.81 -14.49
N ALA A 23 10.91 -17.46 -15.21
CA ALA A 23 10.87 -16.25 -16.03
C ALA A 23 11.16 -14.97 -15.21
N VAL A 24 10.59 -14.85 -14.01
CA VAL A 24 10.88 -13.72 -13.11
C VAL A 24 12.33 -13.72 -12.66
N LYS A 25 12.90 -14.90 -12.34
CA LYS A 25 14.32 -15.01 -11.93
C LYS A 25 15.27 -14.64 -13.06
N TYR A 26 15.00 -15.12 -14.28
CA TYR A 26 15.83 -14.80 -15.43
C TYR A 26 15.70 -13.36 -15.90
N ALA A 27 14.54 -12.73 -15.70
CA ALA A 27 14.38 -11.31 -15.99
C ALA A 27 15.28 -10.41 -15.13
N GLN A 28 15.84 -10.92 -14.03
CA GLN A 28 16.80 -10.19 -13.20
C GLN A 28 18.25 -10.31 -13.70
N ILE A 29 18.53 -11.21 -14.67
CA ILE A 29 19.85 -11.42 -15.25
C ILE A 29 19.93 -10.62 -16.53
N ILE A 30 20.17 -9.34 -16.40
CA ILE A 30 20.29 -8.37 -17.50
C ILE A 30 21.65 -7.67 -17.43
N PRO A 31 22.17 -7.14 -18.56
CA PRO A 31 23.34 -6.27 -18.54
C PRO A 31 23.13 -5.07 -17.63
N ASP A 32 24.22 -4.59 -17.03
CA ASP A 32 24.21 -3.35 -16.26
C ASP A 32 23.73 -2.19 -17.10
N ILE A 33 22.83 -1.38 -16.55
CA ILE A 33 22.27 -0.19 -17.20
C ILE A 33 22.51 1.00 -16.28
N CYS A 34 23.11 2.06 -16.81
CA CYS A 34 23.30 3.29 -16.07
C CYS A 34 21.94 3.98 -15.82
N PRO A 35 21.60 4.35 -14.56
CA PRO A 35 20.30 4.97 -14.26
C PRO A 35 20.09 6.37 -14.87
N ARG A 36 21.14 6.96 -15.47
CA ARG A 36 21.08 8.26 -16.16
C ARG A 36 20.96 8.15 -17.67
N GLU A 37 20.94 6.93 -18.21
CA GLU A 37 20.82 6.68 -19.64
C GLU A 37 19.37 6.49 -20.08
N GLN A 38 19.09 6.78 -21.35
CA GLN A 38 17.75 6.66 -21.92
C GLN A 38 17.17 5.27 -21.79
N ALA A 39 17.99 4.23 -21.93
CA ALA A 39 17.57 2.85 -21.77
C ALA A 39 16.93 2.57 -20.39
N PHE A 40 17.49 3.14 -19.31
CA PHE A 40 16.91 3.01 -17.98
C PHE A 40 15.64 3.85 -17.82
N VAL A 41 15.62 5.05 -18.39
CA VAL A 41 14.42 5.91 -18.39
C VAL A 41 13.24 5.20 -19.05
N ASP A 42 13.48 4.53 -20.19
CA ASP A 42 12.44 3.79 -20.92
C ASP A 42 11.92 2.59 -20.12
N VAL A 43 12.81 1.85 -19.45
CA VAL A 43 12.41 0.76 -18.53
C VAL A 43 11.53 1.30 -17.40
N MET A 44 11.94 2.37 -16.73
CA MET A 44 11.19 2.97 -15.64
C MET A 44 9.83 3.52 -16.09
N ALA A 45 9.77 4.14 -17.27
CA ALA A 45 8.51 4.64 -17.82
C ALA A 45 7.51 3.51 -18.07
N ASN A 46 7.97 2.39 -18.63
CA ASN A 46 7.13 1.20 -18.86
C ASN A 46 6.67 0.57 -17.54
N VAL A 47 7.57 0.38 -16.58
CA VAL A 47 7.24 -0.18 -15.25
C VAL A 47 6.17 0.68 -14.55
N ARG A 48 6.30 2.01 -14.59
CA ARG A 48 5.33 2.92 -13.97
C ARG A 48 3.93 2.80 -14.60
N LYS A 49 3.85 2.71 -15.93
CA LYS A 49 2.58 2.50 -16.65
C LYS A 49 1.96 1.15 -16.31
N ASP A 50 2.77 0.11 -16.27
CA ASP A 50 2.27 -1.24 -16.00
C ASP A 50 1.82 -1.41 -14.54
N LEU A 51 2.48 -0.78 -13.57
CA LEU A 51 2.03 -0.75 -12.18
C LEU A 51 0.65 -0.10 -12.01
N VAL A 52 0.36 0.97 -12.74
CA VAL A 52 -0.98 1.58 -12.74
C VAL A 52 -2.04 0.62 -13.28
N LYS A 53 -1.72 -0.15 -14.34
CA LYS A 53 -2.63 -1.16 -14.90
C LYS A 53 -2.90 -2.32 -13.95
N VAL A 54 -1.91 -2.71 -13.11
CA VAL A 54 -2.09 -3.78 -12.10
C VAL A 54 -3.25 -3.47 -11.15
N VAL A 55 -3.45 -2.21 -10.81
CA VAL A 55 -4.57 -1.76 -9.97
C VAL A 55 -5.78 -1.27 -10.79
N HIS A 56 -5.85 -1.62 -12.07
CA HIS A 56 -6.91 -1.20 -13.01
C HIS A 56 -7.04 0.33 -13.16
N GLY A 57 -5.97 1.07 -12.87
CA GLY A 57 -5.91 2.51 -13.03
C GLY A 57 -5.70 2.92 -14.50
N ASP A 58 -6.03 4.17 -14.80
CA ASP A 58 -5.78 4.79 -16.10
C ASP A 58 -4.39 5.47 -16.09
N PRO A 59 -3.41 5.01 -16.89
CA PRO A 59 -2.07 5.59 -16.90
C PRO A 59 -2.00 7.06 -17.37
N GLU A 60 -3.07 7.57 -18.00
CA GLU A 60 -3.16 8.97 -18.39
C GLU A 60 -3.58 9.88 -17.21
N LYS A 61 -4.20 9.29 -16.17
CA LYS A 61 -4.67 10.00 -14.97
C LYS A 61 -3.84 9.75 -13.74
N TYR A 62 -3.17 8.59 -13.68
CA TYR A 62 -2.44 8.12 -12.51
C TYR A 62 -0.99 7.80 -12.86
N SER A 63 -0.14 7.91 -11.88
CA SER A 63 1.27 7.57 -12.02
C SER A 63 1.76 6.78 -10.81
N ALA A 64 2.59 5.78 -11.04
CA ALA A 64 3.27 5.06 -9.97
C ALA A 64 4.51 5.82 -9.51
N VAL A 65 4.67 5.98 -8.20
CA VAL A 65 5.90 6.47 -7.57
C VAL A 65 6.60 5.27 -6.94
N ILE A 66 7.86 5.05 -7.31
CA ILE A 66 8.62 3.86 -6.91
C ILE A 66 9.64 4.22 -5.86
N PHE A 67 9.59 3.55 -4.72
CA PHE A 67 10.58 3.63 -3.65
C PHE A 67 11.32 2.30 -3.51
N THR A 68 12.63 2.36 -3.29
CA THR A 68 13.43 1.17 -2.99
C THR A 68 13.39 0.90 -1.49
N GLY A 69 12.79 -0.21 -1.11
CA GLY A 69 12.67 -0.61 0.30
C GLY A 69 11.60 -1.66 0.52
N SER A 70 11.27 -1.91 1.78
CA SER A 70 10.14 -2.77 2.16
C SER A 70 8.81 -2.01 2.10
N GLY A 71 7.67 -2.71 2.22
CA GLY A 71 6.36 -2.06 2.32
C GLY A 71 6.25 -1.03 3.45
N THR A 72 7.09 -1.12 4.49
CA THR A 72 7.12 -0.14 5.59
C THR A 72 7.53 1.26 5.12
N ILE A 73 8.43 1.38 4.12
CA ILE A 73 8.80 2.71 3.59
C ILE A 73 7.60 3.40 2.94
N ILE A 74 6.70 2.63 2.30
CA ILE A 74 5.49 3.21 1.71
C ILE A 74 4.53 3.69 2.79
N GLN A 75 4.36 2.93 3.88
CA GLN A 75 3.55 3.37 5.03
C GLN A 75 4.10 4.67 5.63
N ASP A 76 5.41 4.76 5.81
CA ASP A 76 6.09 5.96 6.30
C ASP A 76 5.88 7.16 5.38
N VAL A 77 6.13 6.98 4.08
CA VAL A 77 5.93 8.03 3.07
C VAL A 77 4.49 8.51 3.03
N LEU A 78 3.50 7.60 3.06
CA LEU A 78 2.09 7.97 2.99
C LEU A 78 1.66 8.78 4.22
N VAL A 79 2.03 8.35 5.42
CA VAL A 79 1.70 9.07 6.66
C VAL A 79 2.31 10.47 6.66
N ASN A 80 3.57 10.59 6.25
CA ASN A 80 4.28 11.89 6.26
C ASN A 80 3.91 12.83 5.11
N SER A 81 3.46 12.29 3.96
CA SER A 81 3.27 13.11 2.76
C SER A 81 1.82 13.51 2.53
N LEU A 82 0.85 12.73 3.02
CA LEU A 82 -0.57 12.94 2.69
C LEU A 82 -1.34 13.70 3.76
N VAL A 83 -0.85 13.74 4.99
CA VAL A 83 -1.55 14.45 6.07
C VAL A 83 -1.12 15.91 6.08
N PRO A 84 -2.02 16.86 5.75
CA PRO A 84 -1.69 18.28 5.78
C PRO A 84 -1.39 18.76 7.21
N GLU A 85 -0.60 19.81 7.33
CA GLU A 85 -0.30 20.43 8.63
C GLU A 85 -1.59 20.81 9.38
N GLY A 86 -1.66 20.47 10.64
CA GLY A 86 -2.82 20.72 11.49
C GLY A 86 -4.02 19.79 11.27
N LYS A 87 -3.92 18.84 10.34
CA LYS A 87 -4.94 17.83 10.08
C LYS A 87 -4.60 16.48 10.72
N LYS A 88 -5.55 15.55 10.62
CA LYS A 88 -5.48 14.22 11.25
C LYS A 88 -5.52 13.10 10.23
N ILE A 89 -4.90 12.00 10.59
CA ILE A 89 -5.07 10.70 9.92
C ILE A 89 -6.01 9.83 10.75
N CYS A 90 -6.93 9.14 10.08
CA CYS A 90 -7.79 8.12 10.69
C CYS A 90 -7.36 6.76 10.18
N VAL A 91 -6.96 5.87 11.08
CA VAL A 91 -6.51 4.52 10.75
C VAL A 91 -7.54 3.49 11.21
N ILE A 92 -8.07 2.72 10.26
CA ILE A 92 -8.92 1.56 10.55
C ILE A 92 -7.99 0.42 10.97
N ASN A 93 -7.91 0.19 12.28
CA ASN A 93 -6.90 -0.69 12.87
C ASN A 93 -7.50 -2.02 13.32
N ASN A 94 -7.42 -3.01 12.43
CA ASN A 94 -7.76 -4.39 12.74
C ASN A 94 -6.61 -5.37 12.42
N GLY A 95 -5.35 -4.89 12.51
CA GLY A 95 -4.20 -5.76 12.28
C GLY A 95 -2.84 -5.06 12.39
N ALA A 96 -1.78 -5.86 12.26
CA ALA A 96 -0.41 -5.43 12.52
C ALA A 96 0.10 -4.31 11.60
N TYR A 97 -0.36 -4.28 10.35
CA TYR A 97 0.09 -3.24 9.40
C TYR A 97 -0.61 -1.91 9.64
N ALA A 98 -1.89 -1.94 10.02
CA ALA A 98 -2.61 -0.76 10.44
C ALA A 98 -2.05 -0.19 11.76
N ALA A 99 -1.79 -1.04 12.76
CA ALA A 99 -1.15 -0.64 14.01
C ALA A 99 0.20 0.06 13.77
N ARG A 100 1.02 -0.44 12.83
CA ARG A 100 2.29 0.20 12.45
C ARG A 100 2.08 1.62 11.92
N MET A 101 1.03 1.90 11.18
CA MET A 101 0.74 3.25 10.69
C MET A 101 0.36 4.19 11.82
N VAL A 102 -0.33 3.69 12.85
CA VAL A 102 -0.58 4.45 14.08
C VAL A 102 0.73 4.79 14.80
N ASP A 103 1.65 3.81 14.91
CA ASP A 103 2.97 4.03 15.51
C ASP A 103 3.80 5.05 14.73
N ILE A 104 3.80 4.97 13.40
CA ILE A 104 4.47 5.96 12.52
C ILE A 104 3.90 7.36 12.75
N ALA A 105 2.57 7.51 12.74
CA ALA A 105 1.93 8.80 13.01
C ALA A 105 2.33 9.36 14.39
N GLY A 106 2.35 8.49 15.41
CA GLY A 106 2.79 8.86 16.76
C GLY A 106 4.26 9.31 16.81
N HIS A 107 5.14 8.61 16.09
CA HIS A 107 6.57 8.96 16.02
C HIS A 107 6.81 10.35 15.42
N TYR A 108 6.05 10.70 14.41
CA TYR A 108 6.13 12.02 13.75
C TYR A 108 5.20 13.08 14.35
N HIS A 109 4.53 12.79 15.47
CA HIS A 109 3.58 13.67 16.14
C HIS A 109 2.42 14.12 15.25
N ILE A 110 2.05 13.29 14.28
CA ILE A 110 0.88 13.54 13.43
C ILE A 110 -0.37 13.11 14.20
N PRO A 111 -1.38 13.98 14.37
CA PRO A 111 -2.60 13.65 15.07
C PRO A 111 -3.30 12.46 14.41
N CYS A 112 -3.56 11.38 15.17
CA CYS A 112 -4.07 10.12 14.65
C CYS A 112 -5.32 9.69 15.42
N ILE A 113 -6.40 9.39 14.69
CA ILE A 113 -7.59 8.69 15.18
C ILE A 113 -7.39 7.20 14.92
N ASN A 114 -7.14 6.44 15.98
CA ASN A 114 -6.99 4.99 15.90
C ASN A 114 -8.36 4.32 16.11
N LEU A 115 -8.97 3.81 15.04
CA LEU A 115 -10.21 3.04 15.12
C LEU A 115 -9.88 1.55 15.26
N GLU A 116 -9.52 1.18 16.47
CA GLU A 116 -9.13 -0.19 16.81
C GLU A 116 -10.35 -1.12 16.89
N SER A 117 -10.22 -2.30 16.31
CA SER A 117 -11.23 -3.35 16.33
C SER A 117 -10.61 -4.75 16.39
N ASP A 118 -11.45 -5.77 16.62
CA ASP A 118 -11.03 -7.17 16.64
C ASP A 118 -10.38 -7.56 15.29
N ASN A 119 -9.15 -8.03 15.33
CA ASN A 119 -8.36 -8.38 14.14
C ASN A 119 -8.88 -9.63 13.40
N THR A 120 -9.84 -10.34 13.93
CA THR A 120 -10.49 -11.52 13.33
C THR A 120 -11.84 -11.21 12.71
N LYS A 121 -12.30 -9.95 12.77
CA LYS A 121 -13.61 -9.51 12.29
C LYS A 121 -13.50 -8.36 11.31
N LEU A 122 -14.56 -8.21 10.51
CA LEU A 122 -14.71 -7.01 9.70
C LEU A 122 -14.96 -5.80 10.60
N PRO A 123 -14.40 -4.63 10.26
CA PRO A 123 -14.65 -3.40 10.99
C PRO A 123 -16.11 -2.94 10.84
N ASP A 124 -16.66 -2.33 11.87
CA ASP A 124 -18.02 -1.77 11.85
C ASP A 124 -18.04 -0.48 11.03
N LEU A 125 -18.70 -0.53 9.87
CA LEU A 125 -18.83 0.61 8.97
C LEU A 125 -19.60 1.78 9.56
N ASN A 126 -20.59 1.53 10.43
CA ASN A 126 -21.34 2.59 11.09
C ASN A 126 -20.48 3.32 12.13
N PHE A 127 -19.65 2.59 12.84
CA PHE A 127 -18.67 3.16 13.76
C PHE A 127 -17.65 4.02 13.02
N ILE A 128 -17.10 3.52 11.91
CA ILE A 128 -16.17 4.25 11.05
C ILE A 128 -16.81 5.55 10.53
N ARG A 129 -18.00 5.45 9.96
CA ARG A 129 -18.76 6.61 9.47
C ARG A 129 -18.96 7.65 10.55
N SER A 130 -19.47 7.22 11.69
CA SER A 130 -19.74 8.14 12.83
C SER A 130 -18.47 8.82 13.35
N ALA A 131 -17.32 8.14 13.34
CA ALA A 131 -16.06 8.72 13.78
C ALA A 131 -15.56 9.80 12.80
N ILE A 132 -15.65 9.52 11.47
CA ILE A 132 -15.20 10.45 10.44
C ILE A 132 -16.12 11.68 10.36
N GLU A 133 -17.44 11.49 10.42
CA GLU A 133 -18.41 12.59 10.36
C GLU A 133 -18.31 13.55 11.56
N LYS A 134 -17.88 13.06 12.72
CA LYS A 134 -17.74 13.90 13.93
C LYS A 134 -16.48 14.76 13.95
N ASP A 135 -15.48 14.44 13.18
CA ASP A 135 -14.17 15.12 13.21
C ASP A 135 -13.76 15.62 11.83
N GLN A 136 -14.10 16.86 11.50
CA GLN A 136 -13.81 17.50 10.21
C GLN A 136 -12.31 17.81 10.00
N ASP A 137 -11.48 17.54 10.98
CA ASP A 137 -10.02 17.68 10.84
C ASP A 137 -9.37 16.42 10.26
N ILE A 138 -10.10 15.34 10.12
CA ILE A 138 -9.62 14.15 9.42
C ILE A 138 -9.48 14.46 7.93
N ALA A 139 -8.25 14.41 7.42
CA ALA A 139 -7.95 14.62 6.00
C ALA A 139 -7.61 13.32 5.26
N VAL A 140 -7.13 12.31 5.98
CA VAL A 140 -6.71 11.03 5.42
C VAL A 140 -7.34 9.89 6.20
N VAL A 141 -7.93 8.93 5.48
CA VAL A 141 -8.44 7.66 6.04
C VAL A 141 -7.64 6.52 5.46
N VAL A 142 -7.18 5.61 6.31
CA VAL A 142 -6.35 4.47 5.91
C VAL A 142 -6.98 3.17 6.34
N ALA A 143 -6.99 2.18 5.44
CA ALA A 143 -7.36 0.81 5.75
C ALA A 143 -6.44 -0.19 5.04
N VAL A 144 -6.10 -1.28 5.70
CA VAL A 144 -5.40 -2.40 5.06
C VAL A 144 -6.43 -3.23 4.29
N HIS A 145 -6.20 -3.51 3.00
CA HIS A 145 -7.15 -4.29 2.19
C HIS A 145 -7.26 -5.73 2.68
N HIS A 146 -6.13 -6.40 2.82
CA HIS A 146 -6.09 -7.82 3.20
C HIS A 146 -5.10 -8.00 4.34
N GLU A 147 -5.63 -8.23 5.54
CA GLU A 147 -4.79 -8.41 6.73
C GLU A 147 -4.01 -9.72 6.64
N THR A 148 -2.70 -9.59 6.57
CA THR A 148 -1.78 -10.71 6.37
C THR A 148 -1.81 -11.71 7.52
N GLY A 149 -1.92 -11.24 8.76
CA GLY A 149 -1.86 -12.08 9.96
C GLY A 149 -3.10 -12.91 10.20
N THR A 150 -4.26 -12.45 9.73
CA THR A 150 -5.57 -13.07 10.00
C THR A 150 -6.29 -13.57 8.75
N GLY A 151 -5.92 -13.04 7.58
CA GLY A 151 -6.60 -13.31 6.32
C GLY A 151 -7.91 -12.56 6.13
N VAL A 152 -8.23 -11.60 6.98
CA VAL A 152 -9.44 -10.77 6.86
C VAL A 152 -9.31 -9.86 5.64
N LEU A 153 -10.30 -9.92 4.76
CA LEU A 153 -10.44 -9.02 3.60
C LEU A 153 -11.38 -7.88 3.99
N ASN A 154 -10.82 -6.70 4.19
CA ASN A 154 -11.57 -5.53 4.62
C ASN A 154 -12.44 -4.95 3.50
N PRO A 155 -13.63 -4.40 3.82
CA PRO A 155 -14.57 -3.81 2.84
C PRO A 155 -14.09 -2.42 2.39
N ILE A 156 -12.98 -2.39 1.63
CA ILE A 156 -12.30 -1.14 1.24
C ILE A 156 -13.15 -0.25 0.33
N ARG A 157 -14.09 -0.83 -0.42
CA ARG A 157 -15.00 -0.04 -1.26
C ARG A 157 -15.92 0.82 -0.41
N GLU A 158 -16.53 0.22 0.60
CA GLU A 158 -17.45 0.88 1.52
C GLU A 158 -16.72 1.89 2.39
N ILE A 159 -15.54 1.55 2.90
CA ILE A 159 -14.69 2.47 3.67
C ILE A 159 -14.26 3.65 2.80
N GLY A 160 -13.83 3.37 1.57
CA GLY A 160 -13.44 4.41 0.61
C GLY A 160 -14.58 5.34 0.26
N GLN A 161 -15.82 4.82 0.12
CA GLN A 161 -16.99 5.66 -0.10
C GLN A 161 -17.27 6.58 1.10
N ILE A 162 -17.16 6.06 2.33
CA ILE A 162 -17.30 6.86 3.56
C ILE A 162 -16.25 7.98 3.60
N ALA A 163 -14.99 7.67 3.28
CA ALA A 163 -13.92 8.67 3.23
C ALA A 163 -14.20 9.76 2.18
N HIS A 164 -14.59 9.36 0.98
CA HIS A 164 -14.90 10.25 -0.13
C HIS A 164 -16.08 11.18 0.19
N ASP A 165 -17.15 10.63 0.77
CA ASP A 165 -18.35 11.42 1.17
C ASP A 165 -18.01 12.51 2.20
N ASN A 166 -16.89 12.35 2.93
CA ASN A 166 -16.39 13.30 3.92
C ASN A 166 -15.17 14.11 3.42
N ASN A 167 -14.90 14.14 2.12
CA ASN A 167 -13.77 14.82 1.49
C ASN A 167 -12.39 14.42 2.02
N CYS A 168 -12.25 13.19 2.50
CA CYS A 168 -10.98 12.63 2.95
C CYS A 168 -10.26 11.90 1.80
N VAL A 169 -8.93 11.97 1.78
CA VAL A 169 -8.11 11.09 0.95
C VAL A 169 -8.19 9.68 1.51
N PHE A 170 -8.49 8.69 0.68
CA PHE A 170 -8.50 7.29 1.08
C PHE A 170 -7.25 6.57 0.63
N VAL A 171 -6.61 5.86 1.55
CA VAL A 171 -5.37 5.09 1.34
C VAL A 171 -5.63 3.61 1.66
N VAL A 172 -5.20 2.72 0.76
CA VAL A 172 -5.33 1.27 0.88
C VAL A 172 -3.97 0.60 0.73
#